data_5ce7fe3de336c9233059551cca2bf8c6
#
_entry.id   5ce7fe3de336c9233059551cca2bf8c6
#
_cell.length_a   1.000
_cell.length_b   1.000
_cell.length_c   1.000
_cell.angle_alpha   90.00
_cell.angle_beta   90.00
_cell.angle_gamma   90.00
#
_symmetry.space_group_name_H-M   'P 1'
#
loop_
_entity.id
_entity.type
_entity.pdbx_description
1 polymer ?
#
loop_
_entity_poly.entity_id
_entity_poly.type
_entity_poly.pdbx_seq_one_letter_code
_entity_poly.pdbx_strand_id
1 'polypeptide(L)'
;MGMNITIRKFVRSCLAVAVVGVGVMFTVQTADAVEVERVVSDKGIEAWLVRDHSNPIVTMEFKFEGGGALDPKGKEGLASLVAATIDEGAGDLDSTAFQTALDDRSMTLRFSAGLDSFRGTFKTLNKHRDYAFELARLALKEARFDEEPMERIRTQLISRVNQNSQSPNYQASRKIFELAFGDHPYGQSSSGTVEGLSALTRDDLMTFTQTRFARDNLIIGVVGDIQADELKIYLDKTFGDLPAKASSSGVAKVDALLTGGTTVIDVDVPQSSIQFGQPGISRDDPDFYAAHVLNYILGGGSFVSRLYQQVREERGLAYSVYSYLMPLDSSSAVMGGAGTANARVKETIDVIRDVWKEFAENGPTQAELDDAKTYLTGAFPLRFTSSDTIANMLVAMQDDDLGIDYIDKRNSYIESVTLKEAKRVAKSLYQPEKLSFVIAGRPVGFSATE
;
A
#
# COMPACT_ATOMS: atom_id res chain seq x y z
N MET A 1 -29.17 58.18 -55.92
CA MET A 1 -30.62 58.13 -55.81
C MET A 1 -30.88 57.63 -54.40
N GLY A 2 -31.03 58.42 -53.39
CA GLY A 2 -32.11 59.28 -53.02
C GLY A 2 -33.13 58.43 -52.31
N MET A 3 -33.38 58.58 -51.14
CA MET A 3 -34.19 59.57 -50.39
C MET A 3 -34.48 58.92 -49.00
N ASN A 4 -34.03 59.50 -47.90
CA ASN A 4 -34.72 60.43 -47.02
C ASN A 4 -35.92 59.95 -46.19
N ILE A 5 -35.72 60.05 -44.86
CA ILE A 5 -36.51 60.63 -43.78
C ILE A 5 -37.89 59.97 -43.45
N THR A 6 -38.09 59.61 -42.16
CA THR A 6 -38.87 60.45 -41.25
C THR A 6 -38.84 59.87 -39.80
N ILE A 7 -38.53 60.76 -38.86
CA ILE A 7 -38.70 60.73 -37.42
C ILE A 7 -40.19 60.79 -37.06
N ARG A 8 -40.66 59.95 -36.13
CA ARG A 8 -41.77 60.42 -35.25
C ARG A 8 -41.68 59.73 -33.87
N LYS A 9 -41.64 60.59 -32.89
CA LYS A 9 -41.78 60.35 -31.45
C LYS A 9 -43.18 59.82 -31.11
N PHE A 10 -43.28 58.86 -30.21
CA PHE A 10 -44.46 58.75 -29.32
C PHE A 10 -44.05 58.04 -27.98
N VAL A 11 -44.03 58.83 -26.94
CA VAL A 11 -44.69 58.76 -25.63
C VAL A 11 -44.62 57.51 -24.82
N ARG A 12 -44.01 57.69 -23.65
CA ARG A 12 -44.05 57.04 -22.33
C ARG A 12 -45.21 56.04 -22.09
N SER A 13 -44.86 54.83 -21.65
CA SER A 13 -45.64 54.08 -20.69
C SER A 13 -44.68 53.30 -19.82
N CYS A 14 -44.70 53.57 -18.52
CA CYS A 14 -44.00 52.86 -17.47
C CYS A 14 -44.60 51.44 -17.35
N LEU A 15 -43.83 50.40 -17.55
CA LEU A 15 -44.16 49.13 -17.03
C LEU A 15 -42.99 48.66 -16.10
N ALA A 16 -43.31 48.66 -14.81
CA ALA A 16 -42.44 48.08 -13.80
C ALA A 16 -42.39 46.57 -14.00
N VAL A 17 -41.25 46.05 -14.44
CA VAL A 17 -40.97 44.62 -14.44
C VAL A 17 -40.42 44.29 -13.07
N ALA A 18 -41.22 43.64 -12.21
CA ALA A 18 -40.78 43.03 -10.97
C ALA A 18 -39.89 41.81 -11.31
N VAL A 19 -38.60 41.98 -11.15
CA VAL A 19 -37.64 40.83 -11.19
C VAL A 19 -37.82 40.06 -9.90
N VAL A 20 -38.59 38.98 -9.97
CA VAL A 20 -38.62 37.95 -8.93
C VAL A 20 -37.29 37.19 -9.01
N GLY A 21 -36.35 37.60 -8.17
CA GLY A 21 -35.12 36.87 -7.96
C GLY A 21 -35.43 35.53 -7.27
N VAL A 22 -35.57 34.46 -8.03
CA VAL A 22 -35.50 33.08 -7.48
C VAL A 22 -34.06 32.86 -7.06
N GLY A 23 -33.78 33.09 -5.78
CA GLY A 23 -32.54 32.68 -5.15
C GLY A 23 -32.51 31.14 -5.13
N VAL A 24 -31.83 30.53 -6.10
CA VAL A 24 -31.45 29.16 -6.00
C VAL A 24 -30.42 29.08 -4.87
N MET A 25 -30.89 28.77 -3.66
CA MET A 25 -30.00 28.31 -2.59
C MET A 25 -29.37 27.01 -3.06
N PHE A 26 -28.17 27.07 -3.58
CA PHE A 26 -27.30 25.92 -3.64
C PHE A 26 -27.04 25.55 -2.18
N THR A 27 -27.76 24.54 -1.68
CA THR A 27 -27.33 23.81 -0.52
C THR A 27 -26.02 23.14 -0.92
N VAL A 28 -24.91 23.72 -0.46
CA VAL A 28 -23.63 23.00 -0.45
C VAL A 28 -23.90 21.77 0.43
N GLN A 29 -24.16 20.63 -0.18
CA GLN A 29 -24.05 19.38 0.53
C GLN A 29 -22.59 19.28 0.96
N THR A 30 -22.35 19.56 2.23
CA THR A 30 -21.12 19.14 2.87
C THR A 30 -21.03 17.63 2.63
N ALA A 31 -20.00 17.18 1.95
CA ALA A 31 -19.69 15.74 1.93
C ALA A 31 -19.69 15.31 3.40
N ASP A 32 -20.58 14.39 3.75
CA ASP A 32 -20.58 13.83 5.10
C ASP A 32 -19.18 13.30 5.39
N ALA A 33 -18.60 13.76 6.49
CA ALA A 33 -17.33 13.24 6.97
C ALA A 33 -17.49 11.73 7.16
N VAL A 34 -16.53 10.96 6.71
CA VAL A 34 -16.55 9.50 6.89
C VAL A 34 -16.51 9.21 8.39
N GLU A 35 -17.65 8.82 8.97
CA GLU A 35 -17.76 8.49 10.38
C GLU A 35 -17.26 7.06 10.62
N VAL A 36 -16.24 6.91 11.45
CA VAL A 36 -15.69 5.63 11.83
C VAL A 36 -16.22 5.23 13.20
N GLU A 37 -16.89 4.09 13.28
CA GLU A 37 -17.46 3.52 14.52
C GLU A 37 -16.59 2.36 15.02
N ARG A 38 -16.21 2.40 16.30
CA ARG A 38 -15.54 1.27 16.96
C ARG A 38 -16.57 0.25 17.41
N VAL A 39 -16.51 -0.95 16.86
CA VAL A 39 -17.39 -2.08 17.19
C VAL A 39 -16.60 -3.14 17.92
N VAL A 40 -17.06 -3.55 19.09
CA VAL A 40 -16.46 -4.65 19.87
C VAL A 40 -17.51 -5.72 20.09
N SER A 41 -17.22 -6.95 19.68
CA SER A 41 -18.12 -8.10 19.83
C SER A 41 -18.11 -8.65 21.26
N ASP A 42 -19.04 -9.58 21.57
CA ASP A 42 -19.14 -10.19 22.90
C ASP A 42 -17.89 -11.03 23.26
N LYS A 43 -17.20 -11.61 22.26
CA LYS A 43 -15.93 -12.33 22.45
C LYS A 43 -14.70 -11.40 22.45
N GLY A 44 -14.92 -10.07 22.40
CA GLY A 44 -13.87 -9.06 22.49
C GLY A 44 -13.13 -8.81 21.18
N ILE A 45 -13.72 -9.14 20.03
CA ILE A 45 -13.13 -8.87 18.71
C ILE A 45 -13.48 -7.45 18.32
N GLU A 46 -12.47 -6.65 18.05
CA GLU A 46 -12.62 -5.26 17.62
C GLU A 46 -12.61 -5.13 16.10
N ALA A 47 -13.50 -4.30 15.57
CA ALA A 47 -13.50 -3.86 14.18
C ALA A 47 -13.83 -2.37 14.12
N TRP A 48 -13.27 -1.68 13.11
CA TRP A 48 -13.68 -0.32 12.77
C TRP A 48 -14.65 -0.37 11.59
N LEU A 49 -15.80 0.27 11.76
CA LEU A 49 -16.92 0.25 10.82
C LEU A 49 -17.15 1.64 10.23
N VAL A 50 -17.25 1.71 8.91
CA VAL A 50 -17.86 2.85 8.19
C VAL A 50 -19.18 2.37 7.59
N ARG A 51 -20.28 2.93 8.06
CA ARG A 51 -21.62 2.60 7.52
C ARG A 51 -21.86 3.32 6.20
N ASP A 52 -22.16 2.57 5.16
CA ASP A 52 -22.53 3.09 3.85
C ASP A 52 -23.73 2.31 3.31
N HIS A 53 -24.89 2.94 3.34
CA HIS A 53 -26.16 2.38 2.87
C HIS A 53 -26.46 2.71 1.42
N SER A 54 -25.55 3.36 0.70
CA SER A 54 -25.75 3.75 -0.70
C SER A 54 -25.83 2.55 -1.64
N ASN A 55 -25.13 1.46 -1.29
CA ASN A 55 -25.15 0.19 -2.00
C ASN A 55 -25.35 -0.97 -1.03
N PRO A 56 -26.12 -2.02 -1.40
CA PRO A 56 -26.36 -3.18 -0.55
C PRO A 56 -25.14 -4.13 -0.55
N ILE A 57 -23.98 -3.62 -0.17
CA ILE A 57 -22.69 -4.31 -0.18
C ILE A 57 -22.02 -4.20 1.18
N VAL A 58 -21.34 -5.26 1.61
CA VAL A 58 -20.41 -5.26 2.73
C VAL A 58 -19.03 -5.65 2.22
N THR A 59 -18.03 -4.84 2.57
CA THR A 59 -16.60 -5.09 2.34
C THR A 59 -15.92 -5.19 3.69
N MET A 60 -15.11 -6.23 3.90
CA MET A 60 -14.28 -6.39 5.07
C MET A 60 -12.84 -6.63 4.64
N GLU A 61 -11.93 -5.87 5.20
CA GLU A 61 -10.49 -6.11 5.17
C GLU A 61 -10.06 -6.52 6.57
N PHE A 62 -9.24 -7.56 6.68
CA PHE A 62 -8.64 -7.95 7.95
C PHE A 62 -7.17 -8.32 7.79
N LYS A 63 -6.40 -8.12 8.84
CA LYS A 63 -4.96 -8.35 8.90
C LYS A 63 -4.64 -9.18 10.14
N PHE A 64 -3.79 -10.18 9.99
CA PHE A 64 -3.04 -10.79 11.07
C PHE A 64 -1.59 -10.31 11.00
N GLU A 65 -0.97 -9.97 12.10
CA GLU A 65 0.46 -9.72 12.17
C GLU A 65 1.25 -11.00 11.92
N GLY A 66 2.38 -10.88 11.25
CA GLY A 66 3.25 -12.01 10.93
C GLY A 66 3.01 -12.59 9.54
N GLY A 67 3.72 -12.04 8.57
CA GLY A 67 3.75 -12.51 7.18
C GLY A 67 4.97 -13.38 6.88
N GLY A 68 5.51 -13.21 5.67
CA GLY A 68 6.65 -13.98 5.16
C GLY A 68 7.96 -13.79 5.93
N ALA A 69 8.09 -12.68 6.67
CA ALA A 69 9.26 -12.49 7.54
C ALA A 69 9.35 -13.52 8.68
N LEU A 70 8.25 -14.19 9.01
CA LEU A 70 8.21 -15.27 10.00
C LEU A 70 8.32 -16.66 9.36
N ASP A 71 8.55 -16.77 8.07
CA ASP A 71 8.73 -18.07 7.42
C ASP A 71 10.04 -18.73 7.91
N PRO A 72 10.01 -19.99 8.29
CA PRO A 72 11.21 -20.67 8.74
C PRO A 72 12.27 -20.73 7.64
N LYS A 73 13.54 -20.66 8.01
CA LYS A 73 14.65 -20.81 7.07
C LYS A 73 14.55 -22.13 6.31
N GLY A 74 14.66 -22.10 4.99
CA GLY A 74 14.46 -23.21 4.09
C GLY A 74 13.00 -23.52 3.77
N LYS A 75 12.06 -22.67 4.25
CA LYS A 75 10.62 -22.72 3.95
C LYS A 75 10.09 -21.37 3.52
N GLU A 76 10.95 -20.57 2.89
CA GLU A 76 10.61 -19.25 2.37
C GLU A 76 9.48 -19.36 1.34
N GLY A 77 8.42 -18.61 1.54
CA GLY A 77 7.20 -18.66 0.74
C GLY A 77 6.04 -19.41 1.41
N LEU A 78 6.20 -19.84 2.68
CA LEU A 78 5.13 -20.50 3.43
C LEU A 78 3.89 -19.58 3.53
N ALA A 79 4.06 -18.33 3.97
CA ALA A 79 2.95 -17.37 4.05
C ALA A 79 2.29 -17.16 2.69
N SER A 80 3.07 -17.08 1.60
CA SER A 80 2.56 -16.91 0.24
C SER A 80 1.79 -18.14 -0.25
N LEU A 81 2.26 -19.37 0.05
CA LEU A 81 1.56 -20.59 -0.33
C LEU A 81 0.25 -20.74 0.47
N VAL A 82 0.27 -20.44 1.78
CA VAL A 82 -0.97 -20.43 2.59
C VAL A 82 -1.97 -19.42 2.00
N ALA A 83 -1.55 -18.19 1.72
CA ALA A 83 -2.43 -17.15 1.17
C ALA A 83 -3.04 -17.56 -0.18
N ALA A 84 -2.32 -18.29 -1.00
CA ALA A 84 -2.78 -18.71 -2.31
C ALA A 84 -3.59 -20.04 -2.31
N THR A 85 -3.66 -20.74 -1.16
CA THR A 85 -4.31 -22.06 -1.07
C THR A 85 -5.41 -22.15 -0.01
N ILE A 86 -5.52 -21.16 0.88
CA ILE A 86 -6.45 -21.20 2.01
C ILE A 86 -7.92 -21.19 1.59
N ASP A 87 -8.23 -20.67 0.42
CA ASP A 87 -9.55 -20.62 -0.22
C ASP A 87 -9.72 -21.69 -1.31
N GLU A 88 -8.78 -22.62 -1.43
CA GLU A 88 -8.84 -23.75 -2.33
C GLU A 88 -9.48 -25.00 -1.67
N GLY A 89 -10.57 -24.75 -0.92
CA GLY A 89 -11.36 -25.76 -0.22
C GLY A 89 -11.28 -25.62 1.29
N ALA A 90 -12.44 -25.67 1.96
CA ALA A 90 -12.56 -25.56 3.41
C ALA A 90 -13.80 -26.29 3.92
N GLY A 91 -13.72 -26.89 5.11
CA GLY A 91 -14.78 -27.72 5.67
C GLY A 91 -15.14 -28.88 4.73
N ASP A 92 -16.42 -29.01 4.42
CA ASP A 92 -16.92 -30.04 3.49
C ASP A 92 -16.80 -29.65 2.00
N LEU A 93 -16.40 -28.40 1.70
CA LEU A 93 -16.25 -27.90 0.34
C LEU A 93 -14.84 -28.19 -0.18
N ASP A 94 -14.74 -28.94 -1.28
CA ASP A 94 -13.48 -29.03 -2.04
C ASP A 94 -13.22 -27.70 -2.82
N SER A 95 -12.07 -27.62 -3.48
CA SER A 95 -11.64 -26.42 -4.22
C SER A 95 -12.72 -25.95 -5.23
N THR A 96 -13.25 -26.86 -6.03
CA THR A 96 -14.28 -26.55 -7.03
C THR A 96 -15.57 -26.05 -6.38
N ALA A 97 -16.04 -26.74 -5.33
CA ALA A 97 -17.25 -26.35 -4.62
C ALA A 97 -17.10 -25.01 -3.91
N PHE A 98 -15.93 -24.74 -3.31
CA PHE A 98 -15.65 -23.48 -2.63
C PHE A 98 -15.63 -22.30 -3.62
N GLN A 99 -14.92 -22.42 -4.72
CA GLN A 99 -14.87 -21.38 -5.77
C GLN A 99 -16.24 -21.17 -6.44
N THR A 100 -16.97 -22.25 -6.74
CA THR A 100 -18.34 -22.16 -7.26
C THR A 100 -19.26 -21.43 -6.29
N ALA A 101 -19.12 -21.68 -4.99
CA ALA A 101 -19.92 -20.99 -3.97
C ALA A 101 -19.68 -19.47 -3.91
N LEU A 102 -18.45 -19.03 -4.20
CA LEU A 102 -18.12 -17.60 -4.35
C LEU A 102 -18.71 -17.01 -5.63
N ASP A 103 -18.49 -17.69 -6.76
CA ASP A 103 -18.90 -17.22 -8.11
C ASP A 103 -20.43 -17.11 -8.24
N ASP A 104 -21.16 -18.12 -7.82
CA ASP A 104 -22.65 -18.17 -7.90
C ASP A 104 -23.31 -17.01 -7.13
N ARG A 105 -22.63 -16.44 -6.17
CA ARG A 105 -23.14 -15.34 -5.32
C ARG A 105 -22.45 -14.02 -5.59
N SER A 106 -21.56 -13.95 -6.58
CA SER A 106 -20.74 -12.77 -6.89
C SER A 106 -20.01 -12.26 -5.65
N MET A 107 -19.46 -13.16 -4.87
CA MET A 107 -18.63 -12.86 -3.70
C MET A 107 -17.16 -12.86 -4.08
N THR A 108 -16.40 -12.00 -3.42
CA THR A 108 -14.93 -12.03 -3.48
C THR A 108 -14.41 -12.39 -2.10
N LEU A 109 -13.56 -13.39 -2.02
CA LEU A 109 -12.74 -13.71 -0.86
C LEU A 109 -11.32 -13.92 -1.38
N ARG A 110 -10.36 -13.15 -0.84
CA ARG A 110 -8.98 -13.20 -1.30
C ARG A 110 -8.05 -13.07 -0.11
N PHE A 111 -6.90 -13.72 -0.22
CA PHE A 111 -5.84 -13.64 0.78
C PHE A 111 -4.53 -13.22 0.14
N SER A 112 -3.68 -12.58 0.94
CA SER A 112 -2.35 -12.17 0.52
C SER A 112 -1.39 -12.17 1.71
N ALA A 113 -0.10 -12.36 1.45
CA ALA A 113 0.93 -12.28 2.46
C ALA A 113 1.99 -11.24 2.05
N GLY A 114 2.30 -10.32 2.96
CA GLY A 114 3.44 -9.40 2.89
C GLY A 114 4.61 -9.90 3.74
N LEU A 115 5.56 -9.03 4.01
CA LEU A 115 6.63 -9.31 4.98
C LEU A 115 6.07 -9.42 6.39
N ASP A 116 5.32 -8.40 6.85
CA ASP A 116 4.87 -8.26 8.24
C ASP A 116 3.45 -8.74 8.48
N SER A 117 2.67 -9.05 7.43
CA SER A 117 1.26 -9.34 7.59
C SER A 117 0.73 -10.41 6.67
N PHE A 118 -0.30 -11.09 7.15
CA PHE A 118 -1.23 -11.90 6.37
C PHE A 118 -2.59 -11.18 6.32
N ARG A 119 -3.14 -10.98 5.14
CA ARG A 119 -4.35 -10.20 4.93
C ARG A 119 -5.43 -11.03 4.26
N GLY A 120 -6.68 -10.73 4.60
CA GLY A 120 -7.84 -11.26 3.91
C GLY A 120 -8.83 -10.15 3.61
N THR A 121 -9.41 -10.20 2.43
CA THR A 121 -10.45 -9.27 1.97
C THR A 121 -11.65 -10.06 1.53
N PHE A 122 -12.83 -9.71 1.99
CA PHE A 122 -14.04 -10.17 1.33
C PHE A 122 -14.98 -9.02 0.96
N LYS A 123 -15.77 -9.26 -0.10
CA LYS A 123 -16.81 -8.37 -0.58
C LYS A 123 -18.03 -9.17 -0.99
N THR A 124 -19.20 -8.76 -0.53
CA THR A 124 -20.44 -9.47 -0.78
C THR A 124 -21.64 -8.53 -0.85
N LEU A 125 -22.70 -8.99 -1.54
CA LEU A 125 -24.01 -8.36 -1.46
C LEU A 125 -24.68 -8.72 -0.11
N ASN A 126 -25.43 -7.79 0.48
CA ASN A 126 -26.13 -8.00 1.75
C ASN A 126 -26.94 -9.29 1.84
N LYS A 127 -27.64 -9.66 0.76
CA LYS A 127 -28.44 -10.90 0.71
C LYS A 127 -27.62 -12.19 0.86
N HIS A 128 -26.29 -12.11 0.75
CA HIS A 128 -25.39 -13.26 0.84
C HIS A 128 -24.40 -13.15 2.00
N ARG A 129 -24.49 -12.11 2.85
CA ARG A 129 -23.51 -11.83 3.90
C ARG A 129 -23.34 -13.00 4.89
N ASP A 130 -24.43 -13.66 5.32
CA ASP A 130 -24.33 -14.82 6.22
C ASP A 130 -23.39 -15.89 5.66
N TYR A 131 -23.51 -16.16 4.37
CA TYR A 131 -22.72 -17.17 3.69
C TYR A 131 -21.28 -16.71 3.47
N ALA A 132 -21.06 -15.42 3.17
CA ALA A 132 -19.72 -14.87 2.99
C ALA A 132 -18.89 -14.92 4.29
N PHE A 133 -19.49 -14.53 5.42
CA PHE A 133 -18.84 -14.64 6.72
C PHE A 133 -18.57 -16.11 7.10
N GLU A 134 -19.46 -17.03 6.73
CA GLU A 134 -19.25 -18.46 6.95
C GLU A 134 -18.09 -19.00 6.09
N LEU A 135 -18.00 -18.63 4.79
CA LEU A 135 -16.86 -19.03 3.96
C LEU A 135 -15.54 -18.49 4.48
N ALA A 136 -15.51 -17.24 4.96
CA ALA A 136 -14.33 -16.67 5.60
C ALA A 136 -13.95 -17.45 6.87
N ARG A 137 -14.92 -17.82 7.70
CA ARG A 137 -14.70 -18.67 8.88
C ARG A 137 -14.10 -20.03 8.49
N LEU A 138 -14.72 -20.70 7.51
CA LEU A 138 -14.24 -22.00 7.03
C LEU A 138 -12.81 -21.90 6.51
N ALA A 139 -12.50 -20.92 5.67
CA ALA A 139 -11.15 -20.71 5.14
C ALA A 139 -10.12 -20.51 6.26
N LEU A 140 -10.43 -19.69 7.28
CA LEU A 140 -9.51 -19.41 8.37
C LEU A 140 -9.33 -20.56 9.35
N LYS A 141 -10.37 -21.39 9.56
CA LYS A 141 -10.40 -22.40 10.61
C LYS A 141 -10.32 -23.83 10.13
N GLU A 142 -10.84 -24.09 8.96
CA GLU A 142 -11.07 -25.43 8.41
C GLU A 142 -10.54 -25.56 6.97
N ALA A 143 -9.48 -24.78 6.62
CA ALA A 143 -8.81 -24.90 5.32
C ALA A 143 -8.30 -26.34 5.12
N ARG A 144 -8.59 -26.92 3.96
CA ARG A 144 -8.30 -28.34 3.69
C ARG A 144 -6.86 -28.58 3.27
N PHE A 145 -6.29 -27.64 2.50
CA PHE A 145 -4.99 -27.80 1.87
C PHE A 145 -4.85 -29.18 1.19
N ASP A 146 -5.85 -29.53 0.37
CA ASP A 146 -5.85 -30.79 -0.37
C ASP A 146 -4.65 -30.84 -1.32
N GLU A 147 -4.12 -32.03 -1.56
CA GLU A 147 -2.86 -32.24 -2.29
C GLU A 147 -2.89 -31.66 -3.70
N GLU A 148 -3.97 -31.92 -4.47
CA GLU A 148 -4.07 -31.44 -5.86
C GLU A 148 -4.05 -29.91 -5.97
N PRO A 149 -4.93 -29.15 -5.28
CA PRO A 149 -4.87 -27.68 -5.32
C PRO A 149 -3.54 -27.14 -4.81
N MET A 150 -3.00 -27.70 -3.73
CA MET A 150 -1.72 -27.27 -3.17
C MET A 150 -0.57 -27.44 -4.18
N GLU A 151 -0.46 -28.58 -4.86
CA GLU A 151 0.59 -28.82 -5.85
C GLU A 151 0.40 -27.96 -7.12
N ARG A 152 -0.83 -27.75 -7.55
CA ARG A 152 -1.16 -26.86 -8.67
C ARG A 152 -0.70 -25.43 -8.37
N ILE A 153 -1.05 -24.90 -7.19
CA ILE A 153 -0.69 -23.53 -6.76
C ILE A 153 0.82 -23.44 -6.51
N ARG A 154 1.45 -24.44 -5.86
CA ARG A 154 2.90 -24.49 -5.68
C ARG A 154 3.63 -24.34 -7.02
N THR A 155 3.22 -25.13 -8.01
CA THR A 155 3.79 -25.06 -9.37
C THR A 155 3.66 -23.68 -9.99
N GLN A 156 2.52 -23.01 -9.79
CA GLN A 156 2.31 -21.63 -10.27
C GLN A 156 3.23 -20.64 -9.54
N LEU A 157 3.39 -20.75 -8.22
CA LEU A 157 4.28 -19.88 -7.45
C LEU A 157 5.75 -20.08 -7.85
N ILE A 158 6.21 -21.34 -8.00
CA ILE A 158 7.56 -21.65 -8.49
C ILE A 158 7.78 -21.07 -9.88
N SER A 159 6.81 -21.22 -10.78
CA SER A 159 6.89 -20.64 -12.13
C SER A 159 7.00 -19.11 -12.08
N ARG A 160 6.26 -18.45 -11.17
CA ARG A 160 6.35 -17.00 -10.95
C ARG A 160 7.70 -16.59 -10.39
N VAL A 161 8.25 -17.34 -9.41
CA VAL A 161 9.59 -17.09 -8.86
C VAL A 161 10.64 -17.19 -9.96
N ASN A 162 10.59 -18.23 -10.80
CA ASN A 162 11.49 -18.42 -11.93
C ASN A 162 11.35 -17.30 -12.98
N GLN A 163 10.13 -16.87 -13.30
CA GLN A 163 9.90 -15.76 -14.22
C GLN A 163 10.43 -14.44 -13.65
N ASN A 164 10.17 -14.15 -12.38
CA ASN A 164 10.64 -12.96 -11.71
C ASN A 164 12.16 -12.92 -11.63
N SER A 165 12.83 -14.06 -11.38
CA SER A 165 14.28 -14.15 -11.30
C SER A 165 14.99 -13.73 -12.59
N GLN A 166 14.30 -13.75 -13.73
CA GLN A 166 14.82 -13.27 -15.02
C GLN A 166 14.63 -11.75 -15.22
N SER A 167 13.83 -11.10 -14.37
CA SER A 167 13.56 -9.67 -14.47
C SER A 167 14.69 -8.84 -13.86
N PRO A 168 15.33 -7.93 -14.60
CA PRO A 168 16.37 -7.05 -14.05
C PRO A 168 15.87 -6.23 -12.86
N ASN A 169 14.63 -5.77 -12.92
CA ASN A 169 14.02 -5.01 -11.83
C ASN A 169 13.88 -5.84 -10.55
N TYR A 170 13.46 -7.09 -10.69
CA TYR A 170 13.34 -8.00 -9.54
C TYR A 170 14.72 -8.33 -8.95
N GLN A 171 15.71 -8.63 -9.80
CA GLN A 171 17.08 -8.90 -9.34
C GLN A 171 17.66 -7.72 -8.55
N ALA A 172 17.54 -6.50 -9.11
CA ALA A 172 18.00 -5.30 -8.42
C ALA A 172 17.25 -5.07 -7.11
N SER A 173 15.93 -5.28 -7.11
CA SER A 173 15.09 -5.14 -5.91
C SER A 173 15.44 -6.17 -4.83
N ARG A 174 15.66 -7.43 -5.20
CA ARG A 174 16.09 -8.47 -4.26
C ARG A 174 17.45 -8.14 -3.66
N LYS A 175 18.40 -7.74 -4.49
CA LYS A 175 19.75 -7.41 -4.05
C LYS A 175 19.81 -6.21 -3.12
N ILE A 176 19.01 -5.16 -3.35
CA ILE A 176 18.98 -4.02 -2.43
C ILE A 176 18.38 -4.39 -1.07
N PHE A 177 17.38 -5.29 -1.03
CA PHE A 177 16.84 -5.83 0.23
C PHE A 177 17.86 -6.71 0.95
N GLU A 178 18.60 -7.53 0.23
CA GLU A 178 19.71 -8.32 0.79
C GLU A 178 20.79 -7.42 1.40
N LEU A 179 21.19 -6.35 0.69
CA LEU A 179 22.15 -5.37 1.21
C LEU A 179 21.60 -4.59 2.42
N ALA A 180 20.30 -4.28 2.40
CA ALA A 180 19.67 -3.53 3.47
C ALA A 180 19.50 -4.35 4.76
N PHE A 181 19.26 -5.65 4.65
CA PHE A 181 18.83 -6.45 5.81
C PHE A 181 19.68 -7.69 6.08
N GLY A 182 20.57 -8.10 5.15
CA GLY A 182 21.47 -9.22 5.34
C GLY A 182 20.75 -10.51 5.74
N ASP A 183 21.18 -11.11 6.84
CA ASP A 183 20.58 -12.34 7.39
C ASP A 183 19.25 -12.11 8.16
N HIS A 184 18.83 -10.87 8.34
CA HIS A 184 17.53 -10.57 8.93
C HIS A 184 16.38 -11.08 8.04
N PRO A 185 15.24 -11.54 8.59
CA PRO A 185 14.11 -12.03 7.81
C PRO A 185 13.62 -11.10 6.69
N TYR A 186 13.77 -9.81 6.84
CA TYR A 186 13.46 -8.84 5.77
C TYR A 186 14.40 -8.95 4.55
N GLY A 187 15.60 -9.49 4.70
CA GLY A 187 16.49 -9.83 3.60
C GLY A 187 16.01 -11.01 2.75
N GLN A 188 15.05 -11.81 3.24
CA GLN A 188 14.50 -12.95 2.50
C GLN A 188 13.41 -12.52 1.51
N SER A 189 13.07 -13.40 0.58
CA SER A 189 11.97 -13.19 -0.36
C SER A 189 10.64 -13.54 0.28
N SER A 190 9.73 -12.60 0.45
CA SER A 190 8.36 -12.86 0.89
C SER A 190 7.58 -13.73 -0.11
N SER A 191 7.95 -13.72 -1.39
CA SER A 191 7.36 -14.60 -2.42
C SER A 191 7.92 -16.03 -2.39
N GLY A 192 8.92 -16.28 -1.55
CA GLY A 192 9.60 -17.56 -1.44
C GLY A 192 10.75 -17.77 -2.41
N THR A 193 11.35 -18.94 -2.30
CA THR A 193 12.36 -19.48 -3.22
C THR A 193 11.84 -20.79 -3.83
N VAL A 194 12.46 -21.25 -4.91
CA VAL A 194 12.11 -22.56 -5.51
C VAL A 194 12.30 -23.68 -4.49
N GLU A 195 13.43 -23.64 -3.77
CA GLU A 195 13.79 -24.62 -2.74
C GLU A 195 12.82 -24.57 -1.56
N GLY A 196 12.55 -23.36 -1.04
CA GLY A 196 11.64 -23.17 0.08
C GLY A 196 10.22 -23.65 -0.26
N LEU A 197 9.66 -23.19 -1.38
CA LEU A 197 8.33 -23.63 -1.84
C LEU A 197 8.25 -25.14 -2.08
N SER A 198 9.31 -25.76 -2.61
CA SER A 198 9.36 -27.22 -2.86
C SER A 198 9.45 -28.03 -1.56
N ALA A 199 10.00 -27.47 -0.49
CA ALA A 199 10.15 -28.14 0.80
C ALA A 199 8.88 -28.07 1.68
N LEU A 200 7.89 -27.22 1.31
CA LEU A 200 6.67 -27.06 2.10
C LEU A 200 5.80 -28.32 2.06
N THR A 201 5.20 -28.62 3.19
CA THR A 201 4.27 -29.73 3.37
C THR A 201 2.89 -29.22 3.78
N ARG A 202 1.86 -30.03 3.64
CA ARG A 202 0.52 -29.72 4.16
C ARG A 202 0.54 -29.38 5.66
N ASP A 203 1.34 -30.11 6.44
CA ASP A 203 1.46 -29.86 7.88
C ASP A 203 2.07 -28.49 8.21
N ASP A 204 2.95 -27.97 7.35
CA ASP A 204 3.46 -26.61 7.49
C ASP A 204 2.35 -25.55 7.34
N LEU A 205 1.48 -25.73 6.32
CA LEU A 205 0.35 -24.84 6.08
C LEU A 205 -0.66 -24.91 7.24
N MET A 206 -0.96 -26.11 7.72
CA MET A 206 -1.82 -26.31 8.90
C MET A 206 -1.23 -25.65 10.15
N THR A 207 0.07 -25.82 10.37
CA THR A 207 0.79 -25.22 11.51
C THR A 207 0.75 -23.69 11.42
N PHE A 208 0.92 -23.13 10.21
CA PHE A 208 0.82 -21.69 9.98
C PHE A 208 -0.52 -21.14 10.47
N THR A 209 -1.63 -21.69 10.01
CA THR A 209 -2.97 -21.20 10.38
C THR A 209 -3.24 -21.34 11.88
N GLN A 210 -2.80 -22.43 12.50
CA GLN A 210 -3.00 -22.72 13.92
C GLN A 210 -2.17 -21.82 14.85
N THR A 211 -1.01 -21.33 14.38
CA THR A 211 -0.04 -20.61 15.22
C THR A 211 -0.04 -19.11 14.97
N ARG A 212 -0.42 -18.65 13.77
CA ARG A 212 -0.34 -17.25 13.38
C ARG A 212 -1.70 -16.54 13.37
N PHE A 213 -2.81 -17.27 13.20
CA PHE A 213 -4.14 -16.65 13.27
C PHE A 213 -4.66 -16.66 14.69
N ALA A 214 -4.72 -15.49 15.32
CA ALA A 214 -5.21 -15.33 16.69
C ALA A 214 -5.98 -14.02 16.85
N ARG A 215 -6.69 -13.89 17.96
CA ARG A 215 -7.51 -12.70 18.22
C ARG A 215 -6.69 -11.50 18.67
N ASP A 216 -5.52 -11.73 19.28
CA ASP A 216 -4.66 -10.66 19.80
C ASP A 216 -3.80 -9.97 18.73
N ASN A 217 -3.68 -10.57 17.53
CA ASN A 217 -2.95 -10.00 16.40
C ASN A 217 -3.85 -9.71 15.18
N LEU A 218 -5.18 -9.63 15.41
CA LEU A 218 -6.18 -9.43 14.37
C LEU A 218 -6.67 -7.98 14.35
N ILE A 219 -6.62 -7.36 13.19
CA ILE A 219 -7.11 -6.01 12.91
C ILE A 219 -8.18 -6.10 11.82
N ILE A 220 -9.32 -5.39 11.99
CA ILE A 220 -10.46 -5.50 11.07
C ILE A 220 -10.98 -4.12 10.71
N GLY A 221 -11.18 -3.87 9.41
CA GLY A 221 -11.90 -2.74 8.85
C GLY A 221 -13.12 -3.21 8.06
N VAL A 222 -14.28 -2.63 8.30
CA VAL A 222 -15.53 -2.97 7.63
C VAL A 222 -16.19 -1.73 7.05
N VAL A 223 -16.69 -1.83 5.83
CA VAL A 223 -17.42 -0.75 5.16
C VAL A 223 -18.65 -1.32 4.48
N GLY A 224 -19.80 -0.68 4.68
CA GLY A 224 -20.99 -1.03 3.91
C GLY A 224 -22.30 -1.00 4.67
N ASP A 225 -23.28 -1.65 4.08
CA ASP A 225 -24.66 -1.67 4.57
C ASP A 225 -24.85 -2.75 5.65
N ILE A 226 -24.29 -2.50 6.82
CA ILE A 226 -24.40 -3.35 8.00
C ILE A 226 -24.48 -2.50 9.27
N GLN A 227 -25.30 -2.92 10.24
CA GLN A 227 -25.40 -2.28 11.54
C GLN A 227 -24.36 -2.84 12.53
N ALA A 228 -23.91 -2.00 13.47
CA ALA A 228 -22.91 -2.41 14.47
C ALA A 228 -23.31 -3.67 15.26
N ASP A 229 -24.55 -3.79 15.68
CA ASP A 229 -25.01 -4.95 16.45
C ASP A 229 -25.07 -6.24 15.60
N GLU A 230 -25.36 -6.13 14.31
CA GLU A 230 -25.26 -7.26 13.39
C GLU A 230 -23.79 -7.66 13.16
N LEU A 231 -22.92 -6.67 12.99
CA LEU A 231 -21.49 -6.92 12.78
C LEU A 231 -20.87 -7.67 13.97
N LYS A 232 -21.23 -7.34 15.23
CA LYS A 232 -20.76 -8.08 16.41
C LYS A 232 -21.00 -9.57 16.31
N ILE A 233 -22.20 -9.97 15.85
CA ILE A 233 -22.57 -11.38 15.68
C ILE A 233 -21.68 -12.05 14.63
N TYR A 234 -21.44 -11.37 13.50
CA TYR A 234 -20.58 -11.90 12.44
C TYR A 234 -19.11 -11.99 12.84
N LEU A 235 -18.61 -10.99 13.60
CA LEU A 235 -17.26 -11.02 14.14
C LEU A 235 -17.05 -12.25 15.04
N ASP A 236 -17.97 -12.49 15.97
CA ASP A 236 -17.91 -13.63 16.86
C ASP A 236 -18.02 -14.97 16.12
N LYS A 237 -18.86 -15.02 15.09
CA LYS A 237 -19.04 -16.22 14.27
C LYS A 237 -17.76 -16.53 13.47
N THR A 238 -17.13 -15.51 12.88
CA THR A 238 -16.01 -15.70 11.94
C THR A 238 -14.68 -15.89 12.68
N PHE A 239 -14.42 -15.08 13.70
CA PHE A 239 -13.11 -15.01 14.36
C PHE A 239 -13.13 -15.52 15.81
N GLY A 240 -14.31 -15.70 16.40
CA GLY A 240 -14.47 -15.96 17.83
C GLY A 240 -13.84 -17.29 18.30
N ASP A 241 -13.66 -18.25 17.41
CA ASP A 241 -13.07 -19.55 17.71
C ASP A 241 -11.56 -19.63 17.38
N LEU A 242 -10.96 -18.52 16.95
CA LEU A 242 -9.52 -18.41 16.83
C LEU A 242 -8.85 -18.43 18.22
N PRO A 243 -7.60 -18.91 18.32
CA PRO A 243 -6.83 -18.80 19.55
C PRO A 243 -6.82 -17.39 20.12
N ALA A 244 -6.77 -17.26 21.43
CA ALA A 244 -6.73 -15.95 22.09
C ALA A 244 -5.42 -15.21 21.80
N LYS A 245 -4.32 -15.98 21.64
CA LYS A 245 -2.98 -15.45 21.40
C LYS A 245 -2.26 -16.21 20.29
N ALA A 246 -1.58 -15.46 19.44
CA ALA A 246 -0.66 -16.02 18.47
C ALA A 246 0.53 -16.69 19.17
N SER A 247 1.03 -17.78 18.57
CA SER A 247 2.21 -18.48 19.10
C SER A 247 3.53 -17.93 18.51
N SER A 248 3.45 -17.05 17.52
CA SER A 248 4.62 -16.40 16.89
C SER A 248 4.85 -15.02 17.50
N SER A 249 6.11 -14.71 17.80
CA SER A 249 6.56 -13.34 18.09
C SER A 249 6.96 -12.67 16.77
N GLY A 250 6.81 -11.34 16.66
CA GLY A 250 7.34 -10.56 15.55
C GLY A 250 8.85 -10.73 15.36
N VAL A 251 9.40 -10.20 14.29
CA VAL A 251 10.85 -10.18 14.03
C VAL A 251 11.55 -9.11 14.87
N ALA A 252 12.83 -9.28 15.15
CA ALA A 252 13.61 -8.31 15.91
C ALA A 252 13.75 -6.98 15.14
N LYS A 253 13.81 -5.84 15.85
CA LYS A 253 14.10 -4.55 15.21
C LYS A 253 15.52 -4.55 14.64
N VAL A 254 15.67 -3.99 13.44
CA VAL A 254 16.94 -3.86 12.73
C VAL A 254 17.00 -2.53 11.96
N ASP A 255 18.14 -1.89 11.95
CA ASP A 255 18.37 -0.74 11.07
C ASP A 255 18.76 -1.22 9.68
N ALA A 256 18.31 -0.51 8.64
CA ALA A 256 18.76 -0.80 7.29
C ALA A 256 20.28 -0.56 7.14
N LEU A 257 21.01 -1.59 6.68
CA LEU A 257 22.47 -1.62 6.60
C LEU A 257 23.03 -0.94 5.34
N LEU A 258 22.26 -0.06 4.70
CA LEU A 258 22.67 0.67 3.50
C LEU A 258 23.69 1.75 3.86
N THR A 259 24.93 1.61 3.38
CA THR A 259 26.07 2.45 3.74
C THR A 259 26.68 3.20 2.56
N GLY A 260 25.97 3.24 1.43
CA GLY A 260 26.45 3.82 0.17
C GLY A 260 27.06 2.78 -0.77
N GLY A 261 27.57 3.27 -1.90
CA GLY A 261 28.19 2.42 -2.91
C GLY A 261 27.27 2.06 -4.06
N THR A 262 27.78 1.20 -4.95
CA THR A 262 27.07 0.74 -6.15
C THR A 262 27.42 -0.72 -6.43
N THR A 263 26.40 -1.56 -6.51
CA THR A 263 26.49 -2.98 -6.90
C THR A 263 25.94 -3.16 -8.30
N VAL A 264 26.61 -3.94 -9.14
CA VAL A 264 26.19 -4.22 -10.53
C VAL A 264 26.01 -5.70 -10.73
N ILE A 265 24.82 -6.10 -11.11
CA ILE A 265 24.45 -7.45 -11.53
C ILE A 265 24.50 -7.49 -13.05
N ASP A 266 25.35 -8.36 -13.64
CA ASP A 266 25.47 -8.50 -15.10
C ASP A 266 24.24 -9.18 -15.68
N VAL A 267 23.41 -8.41 -16.35
CA VAL A 267 22.22 -8.90 -17.06
C VAL A 267 22.24 -8.36 -18.50
N ASP A 268 22.13 -9.25 -19.47
CA ASP A 268 22.15 -8.88 -20.90
C ASP A 268 20.82 -8.30 -21.35
N VAL A 269 20.62 -7.01 -21.08
CA VAL A 269 19.41 -6.25 -21.42
C VAL A 269 19.78 -4.89 -22.00
N PRO A 270 18.94 -4.30 -22.87
CA PRO A 270 19.22 -2.99 -23.48
C PRO A 270 19.08 -1.82 -22.51
N GLN A 271 18.33 -2.01 -21.43
CA GLN A 271 18.08 -1.00 -20.40
C GLN A 271 18.39 -1.60 -19.03
N SER A 272 19.17 -0.87 -18.24
CA SER A 272 19.43 -1.22 -16.85
C SER A 272 18.25 -0.81 -15.95
N SER A 273 17.92 -1.68 -14.99
CA SER A 273 17.09 -1.34 -13.85
C SER A 273 17.97 -0.90 -12.69
N ILE A 274 17.64 0.21 -12.09
CA ILE A 274 18.35 0.79 -10.94
C ILE A 274 17.41 0.77 -9.76
N GLN A 275 17.83 0.19 -8.65
CA GLN A 275 17.22 0.36 -7.35
C GLN A 275 18.20 1.11 -6.45
N PHE A 276 17.69 2.02 -5.62
CA PHE A 276 18.51 2.75 -4.67
C PHE A 276 17.80 2.92 -3.35
N GLY A 277 18.57 3.13 -2.29
CA GLY A 277 17.99 3.33 -0.98
C GLY A 277 19.01 3.71 0.08
N GLN A 278 18.49 4.13 1.21
CA GLN A 278 19.22 4.47 2.44
C GLN A 278 18.37 4.12 3.68
N PRO A 279 18.92 4.17 4.90
CA PRO A 279 18.11 4.11 6.11
C PRO A 279 17.02 5.18 6.11
N GLY A 280 15.84 4.83 6.64
CA GLY A 280 14.63 5.65 6.59
C GLY A 280 14.19 6.17 7.95
N ILE A 281 12.88 6.32 8.10
CA ILE A 281 12.21 6.82 9.28
C ILE A 281 11.02 5.91 9.59
N SER A 282 10.81 5.56 10.85
CA SER A 282 9.70 4.72 11.28
C SER A 282 8.37 5.48 11.22
N ARG A 283 7.27 4.72 11.20
CA ARG A 283 5.93 5.31 11.08
C ARG A 283 5.51 6.12 12.31
N ASP A 284 5.99 5.71 13.48
CA ASP A 284 5.73 6.34 14.78
C ASP A 284 6.67 7.52 15.10
N ASP A 285 7.65 7.83 14.23
CA ASP A 285 8.55 8.95 14.43
C ASP A 285 7.80 10.30 14.35
N PRO A 286 8.02 11.24 15.28
CA PRO A 286 7.41 12.57 15.26
C PRO A 286 7.62 13.35 13.95
N ASP A 287 8.73 13.09 13.25
CA ASP A 287 9.08 13.73 12.00
C ASP A 287 8.47 13.06 10.76
N PHE A 288 7.67 12.00 10.94
CA PHE A 288 7.14 11.21 9.81
C PHE A 288 6.32 12.04 8.81
N TYR A 289 5.48 12.98 9.29
CA TYR A 289 4.68 13.80 8.37
C TYR A 289 5.54 14.79 7.59
N ALA A 290 6.56 15.35 8.21
CA ALA A 290 7.55 16.15 7.50
C ALA A 290 8.31 15.32 6.46
N ALA A 291 8.74 14.11 6.82
CA ALA A 291 9.38 13.17 5.89
C ALA A 291 8.45 12.77 4.73
N HIS A 292 7.16 12.57 5.00
CA HIS A 292 6.16 12.27 3.97
C HIS A 292 6.01 13.40 2.95
N VAL A 293 5.89 14.65 3.42
CA VAL A 293 5.86 15.84 2.54
C VAL A 293 7.17 15.98 1.76
N LEU A 294 8.30 15.79 2.42
CA LEU A 294 9.62 15.86 1.78
C LEU A 294 9.79 14.78 0.70
N ASN A 295 9.38 13.54 0.98
CA ASN A 295 9.46 12.49 -0.03
C ASN A 295 8.54 12.79 -1.23
N TYR A 296 7.36 13.37 -1.01
CA TYR A 296 6.51 13.81 -2.11
C TYR A 296 7.24 14.81 -3.03
N ILE A 297 7.92 15.80 -2.46
CA ILE A 297 8.70 16.80 -3.22
C ILE A 297 9.88 16.17 -3.93
N LEU A 298 10.61 15.28 -3.25
CA LEU A 298 11.84 14.69 -3.78
C LEU A 298 11.57 13.70 -4.93
N GLY A 299 10.70 12.70 -4.73
CA GLY A 299 10.50 11.63 -5.71
C GLY A 299 9.12 10.97 -5.71
N GLY A 300 8.29 11.19 -4.67
CA GLY A 300 6.96 10.59 -4.55
C GLY A 300 5.86 11.31 -5.32
N GLY A 301 6.05 12.57 -5.70
CA GLY A 301 5.07 13.41 -6.38
C GLY A 301 4.97 13.19 -7.90
N SER A 302 5.44 12.06 -8.42
CA SER A 302 5.43 11.78 -9.85
C SER A 302 6.01 12.94 -10.68
N PHE A 303 5.23 13.46 -11.64
CA PHE A 303 5.65 14.48 -12.61
C PHE A 303 6.16 15.81 -11.99
N VAL A 304 5.78 16.13 -10.77
CA VAL A 304 6.18 17.38 -10.10
C VAL A 304 7.35 17.22 -9.15
N SER A 305 7.83 16.01 -8.93
CA SER A 305 8.95 15.74 -8.03
C SER A 305 10.29 16.17 -8.63
N ARG A 306 11.25 16.56 -7.76
CA ARG A 306 12.59 16.99 -8.19
C ARG A 306 13.33 15.92 -9.00
N LEU A 307 13.27 14.66 -8.55
CA LEU A 307 13.90 13.56 -9.29
C LEU A 307 13.34 13.43 -10.70
N TYR A 308 12.01 13.49 -10.84
CA TYR A 308 11.38 13.39 -12.15
C TYR A 308 11.77 14.54 -13.07
N GLN A 309 11.71 15.79 -12.55
CA GLN A 309 12.08 16.97 -13.31
C GLN A 309 13.56 16.91 -13.78
N GLN A 310 14.48 16.60 -12.86
CA GLN A 310 15.91 16.64 -13.16
C GLN A 310 16.38 15.46 -14.01
N VAL A 311 15.83 14.27 -13.79
CA VAL A 311 16.28 13.05 -14.47
C VAL A 311 15.55 12.85 -15.80
N ARG A 312 14.22 13.07 -15.80
CA ARG A 312 13.39 12.79 -16.98
C ARG A 312 13.16 14.03 -17.84
N GLU A 313 12.56 15.09 -17.28
CA GLU A 313 12.08 16.22 -18.10
C GLU A 313 13.27 17.03 -18.66
N GLU A 314 14.23 17.40 -17.83
CA GLU A 314 15.34 18.25 -18.28
C GLU A 314 16.42 17.49 -19.07
N ARG A 315 16.67 16.22 -18.74
CA ARG A 315 17.82 15.46 -19.30
C ARG A 315 17.41 14.25 -20.12
N GLY A 316 16.16 13.81 -20.07
CA GLY A 316 15.68 12.62 -20.79
C GLY A 316 16.45 11.35 -20.47
N LEU A 317 16.96 11.23 -19.22
CA LEU A 317 17.81 10.12 -18.81
C LEU A 317 17.04 8.83 -18.55
N ALA A 318 15.87 8.93 -17.91
CA ALA A 318 15.05 7.79 -17.53
C ALA A 318 13.60 8.01 -17.90
N TYR A 319 12.87 6.92 -18.19
CA TYR A 319 11.43 7.01 -18.41
C TYR A 319 10.67 7.16 -17.09
N SER A 320 11.17 6.55 -16.02
CA SER A 320 10.61 6.65 -14.68
C SER A 320 11.74 6.80 -13.67
N VAL A 321 11.51 7.65 -12.67
CA VAL A 321 12.35 7.78 -11.49
C VAL A 321 11.43 8.19 -10.33
N TYR A 322 11.61 7.56 -9.17
CA TYR A 322 10.76 7.79 -8.01
C TYR A 322 11.47 7.45 -6.70
N SER A 323 10.94 7.96 -5.60
CA SER A 323 11.31 7.53 -4.25
C SER A 323 10.06 7.37 -3.37
N TYR A 324 10.19 6.55 -2.32
CA TYR A 324 9.14 6.33 -1.33
C TYR A 324 9.72 6.02 0.04
N LEU A 325 8.96 6.34 1.08
CA LEU A 325 9.23 5.89 2.44
C LEU A 325 8.75 4.45 2.58
N MET A 326 9.55 3.62 3.19
CA MET A 326 9.25 2.21 3.47
C MET A 326 9.36 1.98 4.99
N PRO A 327 8.34 2.36 5.78
CA PRO A 327 8.25 1.97 7.17
C PRO A 327 7.78 0.52 7.26
N LEU A 328 8.64 -0.37 7.76
CA LEU A 328 8.31 -1.74 8.13
C LEU A 328 8.09 -1.81 9.64
N ASP A 329 7.43 -2.84 10.14
CA ASP A 329 7.14 -2.99 11.58
C ASP A 329 8.43 -3.01 12.42
N SER A 330 9.51 -3.57 11.89
CA SER A 330 10.79 -3.73 12.58
C SER A 330 11.97 -3.04 11.93
N SER A 331 11.76 -2.20 10.90
CA SER A 331 12.80 -1.42 10.21
C SER A 331 12.20 -0.26 9.43
N SER A 332 13.08 0.58 8.85
CA SER A 332 12.65 1.61 7.91
C SER A 332 13.73 1.93 6.89
N ALA A 333 13.30 2.29 5.68
CA ALA A 333 14.18 2.73 4.61
C ALA A 333 13.52 3.85 3.79
N VAL A 334 14.33 4.65 3.10
CA VAL A 334 13.89 5.42 1.93
C VAL A 334 14.40 4.69 0.72
N MET A 335 13.48 4.28 -0.14
CA MET A 335 13.79 3.50 -1.33
C MET A 335 13.40 4.26 -2.60
N GLY A 336 13.98 3.89 -3.71
CA GLY A 336 13.64 4.45 -5.01
C GLY A 336 14.11 3.57 -6.16
N GLY A 337 13.65 3.91 -7.36
CA GLY A 337 14.03 3.18 -8.57
C GLY A 337 14.05 4.07 -9.79
N ALA A 338 14.79 3.62 -10.80
CA ALA A 338 14.85 4.24 -12.13
C ALA A 338 15.14 3.18 -13.21
N GLY A 339 14.68 3.43 -14.44
CA GLY A 339 15.01 2.62 -15.61
C GLY A 339 15.65 3.48 -16.69
N THR A 340 16.87 3.11 -17.18
CA THR A 340 17.61 3.90 -18.15
C THR A 340 18.41 3.02 -19.11
N ALA A 341 18.78 3.57 -20.27
CA ALA A 341 19.67 2.88 -21.21
C ALA A 341 21.06 2.65 -20.58
N ASN A 342 21.70 1.52 -20.90
CA ASN A 342 23.00 1.13 -20.33
C ASN A 342 24.08 2.23 -20.44
N ALA A 343 24.10 2.98 -21.56
CA ALA A 343 25.03 4.09 -21.76
C ALA A 343 24.76 5.33 -20.88
N ARG A 344 23.57 5.44 -20.30
CA ARG A 344 23.12 6.61 -19.52
C ARG A 344 23.12 6.37 -18.01
N VAL A 345 23.40 5.13 -17.55
CA VAL A 345 23.32 4.74 -16.13
C VAL A 345 24.17 5.64 -15.24
N LYS A 346 25.44 5.87 -15.64
CA LYS A 346 26.36 6.70 -14.83
C LYS A 346 25.80 8.10 -14.64
N GLU A 347 25.40 8.75 -15.70
CA GLU A 347 24.82 10.11 -15.66
C GLU A 347 23.53 10.13 -14.82
N THR A 348 22.67 9.11 -14.96
CA THR A 348 21.43 8.97 -14.18
C THR A 348 21.72 8.91 -12.67
N ILE A 349 22.68 8.09 -12.26
CA ILE A 349 23.08 7.95 -10.84
C ILE A 349 23.69 9.24 -10.31
N ASP A 350 24.57 9.87 -11.11
CA ASP A 350 25.21 11.14 -10.71
C ASP A 350 24.14 12.22 -10.46
N VAL A 351 23.17 12.36 -11.38
CA VAL A 351 22.05 13.31 -11.22
C VAL A 351 21.18 12.97 -9.99
N ILE A 352 20.86 11.69 -9.77
CA ILE A 352 20.09 11.29 -8.58
C ILE A 352 20.86 11.68 -7.30
N ARG A 353 22.16 11.42 -7.23
CA ARG A 353 23.01 11.78 -6.09
C ARG A 353 23.06 13.29 -5.87
N ASP A 354 23.22 14.06 -6.94
CA ASP A 354 23.28 15.52 -6.87
C ASP A 354 21.97 16.12 -6.35
N VAL A 355 20.83 15.65 -6.89
CA VAL A 355 19.50 16.06 -6.43
C VAL A 355 19.28 15.68 -4.95
N TRP A 356 19.68 14.48 -4.57
CA TRP A 356 19.57 13.99 -3.21
C TRP A 356 20.40 14.81 -2.24
N LYS A 357 21.65 15.12 -2.61
CA LYS A 357 22.57 15.94 -1.84
C LYS A 357 22.06 17.36 -1.70
N GLU A 358 21.68 17.99 -2.80
CA GLU A 358 21.11 19.34 -2.79
C GLU A 358 19.88 19.43 -1.89
N PHE A 359 19.00 18.42 -1.97
CA PHE A 359 17.81 18.36 -1.14
C PHE A 359 18.13 18.16 0.34
N ALA A 360 19.12 17.35 0.69
CA ALA A 360 19.61 17.18 2.05
C ALA A 360 20.18 18.47 2.63
N GLU A 361 20.94 19.24 1.83
CA GLU A 361 21.63 20.46 2.28
C GLU A 361 20.68 21.66 2.41
N ASN A 362 19.80 21.86 1.43
CA ASN A 362 18.98 23.06 1.30
C ASN A 362 17.49 22.86 1.69
N GLY A 363 17.02 21.60 1.63
CA GLY A 363 15.61 21.25 1.82
C GLY A 363 14.72 21.80 0.69
N PRO A 364 13.40 21.83 0.90
CA PRO A 364 12.47 22.41 -0.05
C PRO A 364 12.49 23.94 -0.02
N THR A 365 12.02 24.54 -1.10
CA THR A 365 11.59 25.95 -1.12
C THR A 365 10.22 26.11 -0.46
N GLN A 366 9.83 27.35 -0.13
CA GLN A 366 8.48 27.61 0.40
C GLN A 366 7.40 27.21 -0.61
N ALA A 367 7.59 27.52 -1.89
CA ALA A 367 6.64 27.20 -2.95
C ALA A 367 6.43 25.68 -3.09
N GLU A 368 7.50 24.88 -3.14
CA GLU A 368 7.39 23.42 -3.18
C GLU A 368 6.67 22.83 -1.96
N LEU A 369 6.92 23.41 -0.78
CA LEU A 369 6.24 23.00 0.45
C LEU A 369 4.74 23.29 0.39
N ASP A 370 4.36 24.49 -0.06
CA ASP A 370 2.96 24.92 -0.14
C ASP A 370 2.20 24.11 -1.22
N ASP A 371 2.82 23.85 -2.37
CA ASP A 371 2.26 23.03 -3.45
C ASP A 371 2.07 21.59 -3.00
N ALA A 372 3.08 21.01 -2.32
CA ALA A 372 3.00 19.64 -1.79
C ALA A 372 1.88 19.50 -0.75
N LYS A 373 1.76 20.45 0.19
CA LYS A 373 0.66 20.48 1.17
C LYS A 373 -0.69 20.58 0.49
N THR A 374 -0.85 21.50 -0.45
CA THR A 374 -2.10 21.70 -1.20
C THR A 374 -2.52 20.41 -1.90
N TYR A 375 -1.59 19.73 -2.56
CA TYR A 375 -1.89 18.47 -3.23
C TYR A 375 -2.23 17.34 -2.23
N LEU A 376 -1.39 17.14 -1.22
CA LEU A 376 -1.53 16.03 -0.27
C LEU A 376 -2.81 16.15 0.56
N THR A 377 -3.24 17.36 0.90
CA THR A 377 -4.49 17.58 1.62
C THR A 377 -5.71 17.54 0.69
N GLY A 378 -5.60 18.14 -0.50
CA GLY A 378 -6.69 18.19 -1.49
C GLY A 378 -7.00 16.82 -2.13
N ALA A 379 -5.99 15.96 -2.32
CA ALA A 379 -6.17 14.64 -2.89
C ALA A 379 -6.69 13.60 -1.86
N PHE A 380 -6.58 13.86 -0.57
CA PHE A 380 -6.93 12.90 0.47
C PHE A 380 -8.42 12.49 0.45
N PRO A 381 -9.41 13.41 0.31
CA PRO A 381 -10.80 13.02 0.23
C PRO A 381 -11.14 12.11 -0.95
N LEU A 382 -10.36 12.14 -2.02
CA LEU A 382 -10.57 11.27 -3.19
C LEU A 382 -10.29 9.79 -2.90
N ARG A 383 -9.66 9.47 -1.76
CA ARG A 383 -9.43 8.09 -1.32
C ARG A 383 -10.67 7.42 -0.77
N PHE A 384 -11.72 8.19 -0.45
CA PHE A 384 -12.96 7.66 0.12
C PHE A 384 -14.03 7.32 -0.95
N THR A 385 -13.62 6.99 -2.16
CA THR A 385 -14.52 6.70 -3.29
C THR A 385 -14.86 5.22 -3.45
N SER A 386 -14.22 4.33 -2.69
CA SER A 386 -14.41 2.87 -2.81
C SER A 386 -14.37 2.22 -1.43
N SER A 387 -15.33 1.33 -1.17
CA SER A 387 -15.41 0.57 0.07
C SER A 387 -14.12 -0.21 0.36
N ASP A 388 -13.49 -0.77 -0.68
CA ASP A 388 -12.22 -1.51 -0.55
C ASP A 388 -11.08 -0.60 -0.05
N THR A 389 -10.99 0.62 -0.62
CA THR A 389 -9.96 1.59 -0.20
C THR A 389 -10.19 2.08 1.22
N ILE A 390 -11.46 2.31 1.61
CA ILE A 390 -11.80 2.73 2.96
C ILE A 390 -11.50 1.60 3.95
N ALA A 391 -11.92 0.36 3.67
CA ALA A 391 -11.65 -0.79 4.55
C ALA A 391 -10.15 -1.01 4.77
N ASN A 392 -9.35 -0.92 3.69
CA ASN A 392 -7.90 -1.00 3.79
C ASN A 392 -7.30 0.15 4.63
N MET A 393 -7.83 1.37 4.49
CA MET A 393 -7.40 2.52 5.29
C MET A 393 -7.73 2.33 6.78
N LEU A 394 -8.90 1.77 7.12
CA LEU A 394 -9.26 1.47 8.50
C LEU A 394 -8.30 0.47 9.13
N VAL A 395 -7.89 -0.55 8.38
CA VAL A 395 -6.87 -1.51 8.82
C VAL A 395 -5.52 -0.83 9.01
N ALA A 396 -5.07 -0.03 8.04
CA ALA A 396 -3.79 0.67 8.14
C ALA A 396 -3.74 1.68 9.30
N MET A 397 -4.85 2.37 9.60
CA MET A 397 -4.93 3.30 10.73
C MET A 397 -4.82 2.59 12.08
N GLN A 398 -5.41 1.40 12.21
CA GLN A 398 -5.29 0.57 13.42
C GLN A 398 -3.89 0.00 13.53
N ASP A 399 -3.33 -0.49 12.44
CA ASP A 399 -2.00 -1.08 12.35
C ASP A 399 -0.89 -0.09 12.77
N ASP A 400 -1.01 1.16 12.33
CA ASP A 400 -0.08 2.25 12.63
C ASP A 400 -0.42 3.00 13.95
N ASP A 401 -1.41 2.54 14.72
CA ASP A 401 -1.89 3.18 15.99
C ASP A 401 -2.21 4.68 15.83
N LEU A 402 -2.85 5.07 14.71
CA LEU A 402 -3.11 6.47 14.38
C LEU A 402 -4.34 7.06 15.09
N GLY A 403 -5.16 6.21 15.71
CA GLY A 403 -6.42 6.60 16.33
C GLY A 403 -7.60 6.69 15.35
N ILE A 404 -8.80 6.52 15.88
CA ILE A 404 -10.04 6.44 15.09
C ILE A 404 -10.40 7.77 14.40
N ASP A 405 -9.92 8.88 14.95
CA ASP A 405 -10.14 10.23 14.45
C ASP A 405 -9.05 10.73 13.47
N TYR A 406 -8.19 9.80 13.02
CA TYR A 406 -7.09 10.13 12.12
C TYR A 406 -7.56 10.75 10.80
N ILE A 407 -8.68 10.27 10.25
CA ILE A 407 -9.23 10.80 8.98
C ILE A 407 -9.44 12.30 9.09
N ASP A 408 -9.98 12.77 10.21
CA ASP A 408 -10.25 14.19 10.45
C ASP A 408 -8.97 14.99 10.75
N LYS A 409 -8.00 14.38 11.40
CA LYS A 409 -6.76 15.04 11.86
C LYS A 409 -5.63 15.01 10.84
N ARG A 410 -5.61 14.05 9.92
CA ARG A 410 -4.48 13.81 9.01
C ARG A 410 -4.05 15.06 8.24
N ASN A 411 -5.00 15.83 7.72
CA ASN A 411 -4.67 17.04 6.96
C ASN A 411 -4.00 18.09 7.84
N SER A 412 -4.41 18.22 9.10
CA SER A 412 -3.77 19.17 10.04
C SER A 412 -2.30 18.80 10.32
N TYR A 413 -1.95 17.51 10.35
CA TYR A 413 -0.56 17.08 10.49
C TYR A 413 0.29 17.51 9.28
N ILE A 414 -0.24 17.38 8.07
CA ILE A 414 0.44 17.84 6.85
C ILE A 414 0.57 19.38 6.83
N GLU A 415 -0.51 20.08 7.17
CA GLU A 415 -0.55 21.55 7.19
C GLU A 415 0.37 22.16 8.24
N SER A 416 0.57 21.48 9.36
CA SER A 416 1.43 21.96 10.45
C SER A 416 2.93 21.96 10.11
N VAL A 417 3.37 21.19 9.09
CA VAL A 417 4.79 21.12 8.71
C VAL A 417 5.29 22.51 8.26
N THR A 418 6.21 23.07 9.00
CA THR A 418 6.83 24.38 8.68
C THR A 418 8.05 24.22 7.77
N LEU A 419 8.42 25.26 7.03
CA LEU A 419 9.64 25.25 6.22
C LEU A 419 10.90 24.99 7.06
N LYS A 420 10.96 25.56 8.27
CA LYS A 420 12.08 25.32 9.21
C LYS A 420 12.19 23.86 9.59
N GLU A 421 11.08 23.22 9.90
CA GLU A 421 11.01 21.81 10.25
C GLU A 421 11.34 20.93 9.03
N ALA A 422 10.73 21.19 7.87
CA ALA A 422 11.04 20.50 6.63
C ALA A 422 12.54 20.52 6.30
N LYS A 423 13.20 21.69 6.42
CA LYS A 423 14.65 21.79 6.20
C LYS A 423 15.47 21.03 7.24
N ARG A 424 15.05 21.03 8.51
CA ARG A 424 15.70 20.26 9.56
C ARG A 424 15.60 18.75 9.29
N VAL A 425 14.40 18.28 8.95
CA VAL A 425 14.15 16.87 8.65
C VAL A 425 14.85 16.45 7.36
N ALA A 426 14.84 17.28 6.31
CA ALA A 426 15.59 17.00 5.08
C ALA A 426 17.06 16.73 5.38
N LYS A 427 17.69 17.57 6.19
CA LYS A 427 19.11 17.45 6.59
C LYS A 427 19.40 16.21 7.44
N SER A 428 18.46 15.78 8.30
CA SER A 428 18.67 14.60 9.18
C SER A 428 18.33 13.29 8.47
N LEU A 429 17.28 13.27 7.63
CA LEU A 429 16.78 12.07 6.98
C LEU A 429 17.60 11.69 5.75
N TYR A 430 17.82 12.64 4.83
CA TYR A 430 18.51 12.33 3.58
C TYR A 430 20.02 12.37 3.76
N GLN A 431 20.66 11.19 3.62
CA GLN A 431 22.09 10.98 3.86
C GLN A 431 22.75 10.52 2.54
N PRO A 432 23.24 11.46 1.70
CA PRO A 432 23.77 11.15 0.37
C PRO A 432 24.90 10.12 0.37
N GLU A 433 25.69 10.10 1.45
CA GLU A 433 26.79 9.16 1.65
C GLU A 433 26.34 7.72 1.90
N LYS A 434 25.11 7.55 2.39
CA LYS A 434 24.49 6.24 2.63
C LYS A 434 23.62 5.76 1.47
N LEU A 435 23.43 6.60 0.44
CA LEU A 435 22.60 6.23 -0.70
C LEU A 435 23.28 5.14 -1.52
N SER A 436 22.79 3.92 -1.35
CA SER A 436 23.27 2.71 -2.01
C SER A 436 22.53 2.49 -3.31
N PHE A 437 23.21 1.99 -4.34
CA PHE A 437 22.62 1.68 -5.65
C PHE A 437 22.85 0.21 -6.01
N VAL A 438 21.83 -0.41 -6.58
CA VAL A 438 21.93 -1.71 -7.24
C VAL A 438 21.46 -1.55 -8.68
N ILE A 439 22.27 -2.01 -9.61
CA ILE A 439 22.04 -1.92 -11.05
C ILE A 439 21.97 -3.35 -11.60
N ALA A 440 20.88 -3.72 -12.24
CA ALA A 440 20.80 -4.95 -13.01
C ALA A 440 20.81 -4.60 -14.52
N GLY A 441 21.88 -4.95 -15.21
CA GLY A 441 22.12 -4.61 -16.61
C GLY A 441 23.61 -4.63 -16.96
N ARG A 442 23.96 -4.01 -18.11
CA ARG A 442 25.36 -3.83 -18.55
C ARG A 442 25.69 -2.34 -18.68
N PRO A 443 25.78 -1.61 -17.58
CA PRO A 443 26.00 -0.18 -17.57
C PRO A 443 27.41 0.16 -18.10
N VAL A 444 27.53 1.17 -18.98
CA VAL A 444 28.81 1.67 -19.41
C VAL A 444 29.50 2.45 -18.28
N GLY A 445 30.78 2.14 -18.03
CA GLY A 445 31.60 2.80 -17.01
C GLY A 445 31.48 2.20 -15.61
N PHE A 446 30.82 1.06 -15.48
CA PHE A 446 30.82 0.23 -14.27
C PHE A 446 31.33 -1.17 -14.61
N SER A 447 31.97 -1.80 -13.64
CA SER A 447 32.30 -3.23 -13.71
C SER A 447 31.26 -4.01 -12.94
N ALA A 448 30.92 -5.21 -13.41
CA ALA A 448 30.10 -6.13 -12.64
C ALA A 448 30.79 -6.44 -11.31
N THR A 449 30.02 -6.45 -10.24
CA THR A 449 30.45 -6.82 -8.90
C THR A 449 29.93 -8.20 -8.49
N GLU A 450 28.93 -8.70 -9.24
CA GLU A 450 28.36 -10.06 -9.12
C GLU A 450 27.97 -10.60 -10.50
#